data_481fc90eba3c4284bf4e1060e921508c
#
_entry.id   481fc90eba3c4284bf4e1060e921508c
#
_cell.length_a   1.000
_cell.length_b   1.000
_cell.length_c   1.000
_cell.angle_alpha   90.00
_cell.angle_beta   90.00
_cell.angle_gamma   90.00
#
_symmetry.space_group_name_H-M   'P 1'
#
loop_
_entity.id
_entity.type
_entity.pdbx_description
1 polymer ?
#
loop_
_entity_poly.entity_id
_entity_poly.type
_entity_poly.pdbx_seq_one_letter_code
_entity_poly.pdbx_strand_id
1 'polypeptide(L)'
;MINDLRTVPAALDRLVRQLPDHTALIAEDRRFTSTELRDAVYGAAAALIALGVEPADRVAIWSPNTWHWVVACLAIHHAGAAVVPLNTRYTAAAATDILDRAGAPVLFAAGLFLGADRAAGLDRAALPALRHVVRVPVEADDGTWDEFIATGAGALDAVAARAAAVAPQDVSDILFTSGTTGRSKGVLCAHRQSLSASASWAANGKITSDDRYLCINPFFHNFGYKAGILACLQTGATLIPHVTFDPLHALRAIERHRITVLPGPPTIYQSLLDHPARKDFDLSSLRFAVTGAATVPVVLVERMQSELDIDIVLTAYGLTEANGMGTMCRPEDDAVTVATTCGRPFADFELRIADDGEVLLRGPNVMVGYLDDTEATAAAIDADGWLHTGDIGAVDQAGNLRINDRLKDMYICGGFNVYPAEVEQVLARMDGVADAAVIGVPDQRLGEVGRAFVVARPGTGLDEASVIAYTREHLANFKTPRSVRFVDVLPRNAAGKVSKPQLRELG
;
A
#
# COMPACT_ATOMS: atom_id res chain seq x y z
N MET A 1 12.46 22.85 2.07
CA MET A 1 11.57 23.20 3.19
C MET A 1 10.67 22.04 3.69
N ILE A 2 10.41 20.99 2.89
CA ILE A 2 9.69 19.79 3.37
C ILE A 2 10.61 18.88 4.19
N ASN A 3 11.93 18.91 3.96
CA ASN A 3 12.92 18.02 4.57
C ASN A 3 13.27 18.30 6.06
N ASP A 4 12.74 19.36 6.67
CA ASP A 4 13.06 19.68 8.08
C ASP A 4 12.15 19.02 9.11
N LEU A 5 11.04 18.43 8.67
CA LEU A 5 10.11 17.72 9.55
C LEU A 5 10.60 16.29 9.80
N ARG A 6 10.80 15.98 11.06
CA ARG A 6 11.37 14.68 11.46
C ARG A 6 10.41 13.79 12.25
N THR A 7 9.27 14.35 12.70
CA THR A 7 8.23 13.60 13.44
C THR A 7 6.84 13.95 12.94
N VAL A 8 5.92 12.98 13.00
CA VAL A 8 4.52 13.18 12.56
C VAL A 8 3.80 14.24 13.40
N PRO A 9 3.98 14.30 14.74
CA PRO A 9 3.43 15.42 15.52
C PRO A 9 3.90 16.79 15.03
N ALA A 10 5.20 16.96 14.80
CA ALA A 10 5.75 18.23 14.29
C ALA A 10 5.18 18.61 12.90
N ALA A 11 4.83 17.61 12.07
CA ALA A 11 4.21 17.84 10.77
C ALA A 11 2.80 18.44 10.91
N LEU A 12 1.98 17.92 11.83
CA LEU A 12 0.64 18.46 12.12
C LEU A 12 0.73 19.87 12.69
N ASP A 13 1.64 20.10 13.65
CA ASP A 13 1.85 21.43 14.22
C ASP A 13 2.26 22.46 13.17
N ARG A 14 3.12 22.07 12.22
CA ARG A 14 3.49 22.94 11.11
C ARG A 14 2.30 23.25 10.22
N LEU A 15 1.51 22.24 9.85
CA LEU A 15 0.32 22.42 9.02
C LEU A 15 -0.63 23.45 9.66
N VAL A 16 -0.92 23.32 10.94
CA VAL A 16 -1.79 24.25 11.68
C VAL A 16 -1.23 25.66 11.73
N ARG A 17 0.10 25.80 11.98
CA ARG A 17 0.72 27.13 11.97
C ARG A 17 0.69 27.83 10.61
N GLN A 18 0.82 27.08 9.52
CA GLN A 18 0.89 27.62 8.17
C GLN A 18 -0.49 27.83 7.54
N LEU A 19 -1.42 26.92 7.80
CA LEU A 19 -2.72 26.82 7.14
C LEU A 19 -3.84 26.49 8.13
N PRO A 20 -4.08 27.30 9.18
CA PRO A 20 -4.99 26.95 10.28
C PRO A 20 -6.44 26.68 9.82
N ASP A 21 -6.95 27.52 8.91
CA ASP A 21 -8.33 27.47 8.43
C ASP A 21 -8.50 26.68 7.13
N HIS A 22 -7.38 26.13 6.59
CA HIS A 22 -7.43 25.31 5.38
C HIS A 22 -8.11 23.98 5.65
N THR A 23 -8.90 23.49 4.69
CA THR A 23 -9.55 22.19 4.79
C THR A 23 -8.52 21.08 4.64
N ALA A 24 -8.18 20.40 5.73
CA ALA A 24 -7.20 19.30 5.74
C ALA A 24 -7.82 17.94 5.40
N LEU A 25 -9.11 17.73 5.77
CA LEU A 25 -9.78 16.43 5.62
C LEU A 25 -11.26 16.65 5.30
N ILE A 26 -11.77 15.92 4.29
CA ILE A 26 -13.21 15.85 3.98
C ILE A 26 -13.62 14.39 4.02
N ALA A 27 -14.53 14.03 4.91
CA ALA A 27 -15.27 12.78 4.91
C ALA A 27 -16.72 13.04 4.44
N GLU A 28 -17.50 11.99 4.18
CA GLU A 28 -18.86 12.12 3.65
C GLU A 28 -19.75 13.04 4.49
N ASP A 29 -19.64 12.91 5.81
CA ASP A 29 -20.46 13.56 6.84
C ASP A 29 -19.73 14.70 7.55
N ARG A 30 -18.43 14.89 7.33
CA ARG A 30 -17.62 15.79 8.13
C ARG A 30 -16.49 16.45 7.35
N ARG A 31 -16.24 17.72 7.67
CA ARG A 31 -15.09 18.47 7.17
C ARG A 31 -14.27 18.94 8.36
N PHE A 32 -12.94 18.88 8.23
CA PHE A 32 -12.02 19.40 9.23
C PHE A 32 -11.10 20.44 8.60
N THR A 33 -11.01 21.61 9.20
CA THR A 33 -9.87 22.50 9.01
C THR A 33 -8.62 21.90 9.66
N SER A 34 -7.44 22.45 9.37
CA SER A 34 -6.20 21.99 10.02
C SER A 34 -6.27 22.13 11.55
N THR A 35 -6.89 23.22 12.03
CA THR A 35 -7.10 23.45 13.47
C THR A 35 -8.05 22.41 14.06
N GLU A 36 -9.20 22.18 13.43
CA GLU A 36 -10.19 21.20 13.91
C GLU A 36 -9.64 19.77 13.86
N LEU A 37 -8.81 19.43 12.84
CA LEU A 37 -8.13 18.14 12.79
C LEU A 37 -7.16 17.97 13.97
N ARG A 38 -6.34 19.00 14.27
CA ARG A 38 -5.46 18.99 15.44
C ARG A 38 -6.25 18.81 16.73
N ASP A 39 -7.33 19.54 16.91
CA ASP A 39 -8.14 19.48 18.13
C ASP A 39 -8.76 18.09 18.31
N ALA A 40 -9.24 17.45 17.24
CA ALA A 40 -9.71 16.08 17.26
C ALA A 40 -8.57 15.09 17.60
N VAL A 41 -7.38 15.29 17.03
CA VAL A 41 -6.17 14.48 17.31
C VAL A 41 -5.75 14.63 18.78
N TYR A 42 -5.75 15.84 19.31
CA TYR A 42 -5.41 16.09 20.72
C TYR A 42 -6.42 15.43 21.68
N GLY A 43 -7.72 15.51 21.38
CA GLY A 43 -8.75 14.82 22.17
C GLY A 43 -8.54 13.30 22.19
N ALA A 44 -8.28 12.70 21.04
CA ALA A 44 -8.02 11.27 20.93
C ALA A 44 -6.68 10.86 21.57
N ALA A 45 -5.64 11.69 21.47
CA ALA A 45 -4.35 11.42 22.12
C ALA A 45 -4.48 11.50 23.65
N ALA A 46 -5.22 12.48 24.18
CA ALA A 46 -5.54 12.58 25.60
C ALA A 46 -6.29 11.34 26.10
N ALA A 47 -7.25 10.84 25.31
CA ALA A 47 -7.96 9.61 25.63
C ALA A 47 -7.03 8.38 25.66
N LEU A 48 -6.10 8.25 24.69
CA LEU A 48 -5.09 7.19 24.71
C LEU A 48 -4.22 7.25 25.97
N ILE A 49 -3.75 8.44 26.34
CA ILE A 49 -2.96 8.65 27.57
C ILE A 49 -3.77 8.27 28.81
N ALA A 50 -5.05 8.67 28.89
CA ALA A 50 -5.94 8.32 29.99
C ALA A 50 -6.21 6.81 30.09
N LEU A 51 -6.22 6.09 28.97
CA LEU A 51 -6.28 4.62 28.93
C LEU A 51 -4.95 3.95 29.31
N GLY A 52 -3.90 4.73 29.65
CA GLY A 52 -2.61 4.22 30.07
C GLY A 52 -1.71 3.80 28.91
N VAL A 53 -1.86 4.39 27.74
CA VAL A 53 -0.89 4.24 26.65
C VAL A 53 0.37 5.04 26.98
N GLU A 54 1.50 4.34 26.96
CA GLU A 54 2.82 4.92 27.27
C GLU A 54 3.65 5.14 25.98
N PRO A 55 4.71 6.01 26.02
CA PRO A 55 5.63 6.14 24.91
C PRO A 55 6.22 4.80 24.49
N ALA A 56 6.36 4.60 23.17
CA ALA A 56 6.79 3.38 22.52
C ALA A 56 5.81 2.18 22.62
N ASP A 57 4.64 2.35 23.23
CA ASP A 57 3.55 1.37 23.10
C ASP A 57 3.12 1.24 21.61
N ARG A 58 2.40 0.18 21.32
CA ARG A 58 1.94 -0.15 19.97
C ARG A 58 0.43 -0.21 19.97
N VAL A 59 -0.22 0.72 19.27
CA VAL A 59 -1.68 0.80 19.21
C VAL A 59 -2.16 0.36 17.84
N ALA A 60 -3.12 -0.57 17.82
CA ALA A 60 -3.59 -1.18 16.58
C ALA A 60 -4.82 -0.45 16.01
N ILE A 61 -4.91 -0.42 14.66
CA ILE A 61 -6.09 0.07 13.94
C ILE A 61 -6.53 -0.99 12.93
N TRP A 62 -7.75 -1.51 13.07
CA TRP A 62 -8.38 -2.48 12.19
C TRP A 62 -9.70 -1.94 11.63
N SER A 63 -9.60 -0.96 10.76
CA SER A 63 -10.72 -0.22 10.20
C SER A 63 -10.45 0.18 8.75
N PRO A 64 -11.49 0.37 7.91
CA PRO A 64 -11.34 0.93 6.57
C PRO A 64 -10.98 2.42 6.63
N ASN A 65 -10.89 3.04 5.45
CA ASN A 65 -10.51 4.45 5.28
C ASN A 65 -11.61 5.40 5.79
N THR A 66 -11.63 5.66 7.08
CA THR A 66 -12.52 6.63 7.72
C THR A 66 -11.73 7.82 8.26
N TRP A 67 -12.40 8.94 8.55
CA TRP A 67 -11.76 10.06 9.23
C TRP A 67 -11.29 9.67 10.65
N HIS A 68 -11.99 8.75 11.31
CA HIS A 68 -11.58 8.20 12.60
C HIS A 68 -10.20 7.53 12.52
N TRP A 69 -9.93 6.80 11.41
CA TRP A 69 -8.64 6.18 11.18
C TRP A 69 -7.52 7.23 11.14
N VAL A 70 -7.75 8.35 10.42
CA VAL A 70 -6.79 9.45 10.33
C VAL A 70 -6.54 10.08 11.70
N VAL A 71 -7.60 10.40 12.44
CA VAL A 71 -7.50 10.98 13.78
C VAL A 71 -6.82 10.01 14.75
N ALA A 72 -7.20 8.73 14.77
CA ALA A 72 -6.59 7.72 15.63
C ALA A 72 -5.09 7.56 15.33
N CYS A 73 -4.70 7.45 14.06
CA CYS A 73 -3.32 7.33 13.64
C CYS A 73 -2.46 8.51 14.12
N LEU A 74 -2.93 9.74 13.86
CA LEU A 74 -2.21 10.94 14.30
C LEU A 74 -2.19 11.06 15.82
N ALA A 75 -3.26 10.66 16.52
CA ALA A 75 -3.34 10.65 17.97
C ALA A 75 -2.36 9.65 18.62
N ILE A 76 -2.20 8.46 18.02
CA ILE A 76 -1.21 7.46 18.44
C ILE A 76 0.19 8.07 18.42
N HIS A 77 0.55 8.78 17.35
CA HIS A 77 1.84 9.46 17.26
C HIS A 77 2.00 10.58 18.28
N HIS A 78 0.92 11.33 18.60
CA HIS A 78 0.95 12.39 19.61
C HIS A 78 1.03 11.83 21.04
N ALA A 79 0.53 10.62 21.26
CA ALA A 79 0.73 9.90 22.52
C ALA A 79 2.16 9.31 22.66
N GLY A 80 2.99 9.39 21.62
CA GLY A 80 4.35 8.83 21.59
C GLY A 80 4.39 7.34 21.28
N ALA A 81 3.31 6.77 20.74
CA ALA A 81 3.16 5.36 20.42
C ALA A 81 3.31 5.08 18.92
N ALA A 82 3.53 3.82 18.57
CA ALA A 82 3.60 3.34 17.19
C ALA A 82 2.24 2.80 16.72
N VAL A 83 1.85 3.13 15.48
CA VAL A 83 0.63 2.58 14.88
C VAL A 83 0.88 1.19 14.30
N VAL A 84 -0.05 0.26 14.55
CA VAL A 84 -0.06 -1.09 13.96
C VAL A 84 -1.32 -1.24 13.11
N PRO A 85 -1.25 -0.94 11.81
CA PRO A 85 -2.39 -1.07 10.91
C PRO A 85 -2.66 -2.53 10.56
N LEU A 86 -3.93 -2.97 10.70
CA LEU A 86 -4.37 -4.30 10.31
C LEU A 86 -5.18 -4.23 9.01
N ASN A 87 -4.87 -5.15 8.10
CA ASN A 87 -5.63 -5.30 6.87
C ASN A 87 -7.09 -5.71 7.17
N THR A 88 -8.05 -4.96 6.65
CA THR A 88 -9.48 -5.22 6.86
C THR A 88 -9.97 -6.56 6.28
N ARG A 89 -9.14 -7.22 5.46
CA ARG A 89 -9.42 -8.56 4.92
C ARG A 89 -8.87 -9.70 5.78
N TYR A 90 -8.14 -9.39 6.86
CA TYR A 90 -7.68 -10.44 7.76
C TYR A 90 -8.86 -11.14 8.45
N THR A 91 -8.70 -12.44 8.66
CA THR A 91 -9.57 -13.19 9.57
C THR A 91 -9.30 -12.79 11.01
N ALA A 92 -10.23 -13.08 11.91
CA ALA A 92 -10.01 -12.83 13.33
C ALA A 92 -8.77 -13.56 13.87
N ALA A 93 -8.49 -14.78 13.42
CA ALA A 93 -7.30 -15.54 13.80
C ALA A 93 -6.00 -14.84 13.35
N ALA A 94 -5.94 -14.33 12.11
CA ALA A 94 -4.79 -13.60 11.62
C ALA A 94 -4.60 -12.26 12.37
N ALA A 95 -5.69 -11.57 12.69
CA ALA A 95 -5.64 -10.35 13.50
C ALA A 95 -5.18 -10.64 14.94
N THR A 96 -5.63 -11.74 15.54
CA THR A 96 -5.19 -12.19 16.88
C THR A 96 -3.68 -12.43 16.91
N ASP A 97 -3.10 -13.16 15.92
CA ASP A 97 -1.63 -13.38 15.84
C ASP A 97 -0.86 -12.06 15.77
N ILE A 98 -1.32 -11.10 14.99
CA ILE A 98 -0.65 -9.80 14.87
C ILE A 98 -0.77 -8.98 16.15
N LEU A 99 -1.95 -8.92 16.76
CA LEU A 99 -2.20 -8.17 17.99
C LEU A 99 -1.38 -8.71 19.17
N ASP A 100 -1.27 -10.04 19.29
CA ASP A 100 -0.46 -10.70 20.31
C ASP A 100 1.03 -10.34 20.13
N ARG A 101 1.56 -10.50 18.93
CA ARG A 101 2.96 -10.19 18.61
C ARG A 101 3.29 -8.71 18.73
N ALA A 102 2.34 -7.85 18.39
CA ALA A 102 2.50 -6.43 18.62
C ALA A 102 2.42 -6.05 20.10
N GLY A 103 1.81 -6.90 20.95
CA GLY A 103 1.56 -6.58 22.35
C GLY A 103 0.68 -5.33 22.50
N ALA A 104 -0.29 -5.14 21.61
CA ALA A 104 -1.08 -3.92 21.53
C ALA A 104 -2.07 -3.78 22.70
N PRO A 105 -1.95 -2.74 23.57
CA PRO A 105 -2.88 -2.52 24.68
C PRO A 105 -4.23 -1.97 24.22
N VAL A 106 -4.29 -1.28 23.09
CA VAL A 106 -5.50 -0.66 22.53
C VAL A 106 -5.67 -1.06 21.08
N LEU A 107 -6.89 -1.39 20.70
CA LEU A 107 -7.30 -1.65 19.31
C LEU A 107 -8.47 -0.71 18.95
N PHE A 108 -8.29 0.06 17.89
CA PHE A 108 -9.40 0.69 17.18
C PHE A 108 -9.91 -0.29 16.11
N ALA A 109 -11.13 -0.80 16.26
CA ALA A 109 -11.71 -1.76 15.34
C ALA A 109 -12.98 -1.21 14.70
N ALA A 110 -13.15 -1.40 13.39
CA ALA A 110 -14.43 -1.15 12.75
C ALA A 110 -15.52 -1.97 13.47
N GLY A 111 -16.67 -1.36 13.68
CA GLY A 111 -17.90 -2.07 14.04
C GLY A 111 -18.36 -2.94 12.88
N LEU A 112 -19.63 -2.83 12.48
CA LEU A 112 -20.12 -3.53 11.31
C LEU A 112 -19.45 -2.96 10.04
N PHE A 113 -18.78 -3.83 9.29
CA PHE A 113 -18.15 -3.48 8.00
C PHE A 113 -18.18 -4.67 7.05
N LEU A 114 -18.76 -4.48 5.84
CA LEU A 114 -19.01 -5.52 4.85
C LEU A 114 -19.72 -6.74 5.45
N GLY A 115 -20.76 -6.47 6.24
CA GLY A 115 -21.62 -7.48 6.87
C GLY A 115 -20.98 -8.26 8.02
N ALA A 116 -19.79 -7.87 8.52
CA ALA A 116 -19.09 -8.54 9.62
C ALA A 116 -18.58 -7.55 10.67
N ASP A 117 -18.77 -7.91 11.95
CA ASP A 117 -18.11 -7.25 13.07
C ASP A 117 -16.70 -7.83 13.21
N ARG A 118 -15.70 -7.01 12.94
CA ARG A 118 -14.29 -7.45 12.93
C ARG A 118 -13.79 -7.84 14.31
N ALA A 119 -14.20 -7.11 15.35
CA ALA A 119 -13.74 -7.34 16.71
C ALA A 119 -14.42 -8.55 17.41
N ALA A 120 -15.64 -8.90 17.02
CA ALA A 120 -16.42 -9.94 17.67
C ALA A 120 -15.79 -11.35 17.62
N GLY A 121 -14.99 -11.62 16.57
CA GLY A 121 -14.32 -12.92 16.40
C GLY A 121 -12.92 -13.02 17.01
N LEU A 122 -12.42 -11.99 17.71
CA LEU A 122 -11.10 -12.02 18.34
C LEU A 122 -11.04 -12.97 19.53
N ASP A 123 -10.01 -13.80 19.59
CA ASP A 123 -9.71 -14.61 20.78
C ASP A 123 -9.07 -13.72 21.86
N ARG A 124 -9.91 -13.19 22.74
CA ARG A 124 -9.47 -12.32 23.85
C ARG A 124 -8.57 -13.03 24.85
N ALA A 125 -8.69 -14.35 24.99
CA ALA A 125 -7.85 -15.13 25.89
C ALA A 125 -6.40 -15.23 25.39
N ALA A 126 -6.21 -15.19 24.08
CA ALA A 126 -4.89 -15.16 23.45
C ALA A 126 -4.26 -13.74 23.38
N LEU A 127 -4.94 -12.71 23.91
CA LEU A 127 -4.51 -11.31 23.84
C LEU A 127 -4.34 -10.68 25.23
N PRO A 128 -3.39 -11.13 26.05
CA PRO A 128 -3.24 -10.64 27.43
C PRO A 128 -2.86 -9.16 27.52
N ALA A 129 -2.19 -8.61 26.50
CA ALA A 129 -1.83 -7.21 26.42
C ALA A 129 -3.01 -6.30 26.04
N LEU A 130 -4.01 -6.81 25.31
CA LEU A 130 -5.13 -6.02 24.78
C LEU A 130 -6.14 -5.68 25.90
N ARG A 131 -6.07 -4.45 26.40
CA ARG A 131 -6.92 -3.95 27.48
C ARG A 131 -8.21 -3.32 26.97
N HIS A 132 -8.12 -2.53 25.88
CA HIS A 132 -9.23 -1.74 25.37
C HIS A 132 -9.48 -2.01 23.88
N VAL A 133 -10.75 -2.08 23.50
CA VAL A 133 -11.22 -2.09 22.11
C VAL A 133 -12.15 -0.91 21.93
N VAL A 134 -11.76 0.02 21.08
CA VAL A 134 -12.58 1.17 20.68
C VAL A 134 -13.24 0.84 19.35
N ARG A 135 -14.57 0.80 19.35
CA ARG A 135 -15.32 0.53 18.11
C ARG A 135 -15.48 1.81 17.29
N VAL A 136 -15.02 1.75 16.05
CA VAL A 136 -15.13 2.84 15.07
C VAL A 136 -16.43 2.65 14.28
N PRO A 137 -17.37 3.59 14.27
CA PRO A 137 -18.61 3.48 13.48
C PRO A 137 -18.28 3.54 11.98
N VAL A 138 -18.87 2.62 11.19
CA VAL A 138 -18.67 2.54 9.72
C VAL A 138 -20.02 2.41 9.00
N GLU A 139 -20.73 1.29 9.16
CA GLU A 139 -22.02 1.03 8.52
C GLU A 139 -23.21 1.24 9.46
N ALA A 140 -22.95 1.21 10.75
CA ALA A 140 -23.94 1.44 11.80
C ALA A 140 -23.36 2.35 12.87
N ASP A 141 -24.24 3.04 13.60
CA ASP A 141 -23.86 3.86 14.76
C ASP A 141 -23.73 2.96 16.01
N ASP A 142 -22.84 1.98 15.93
CA ASP A 142 -22.51 1.02 16.99
C ASP A 142 -21.13 1.27 17.61
N GLY A 143 -20.58 2.49 17.38
CA GLY A 143 -19.26 2.88 17.81
C GLY A 143 -19.19 3.26 19.30
N THR A 144 -18.00 3.10 19.89
CA THR A 144 -17.65 3.62 21.21
C THR A 144 -16.65 4.76 21.12
N TRP A 145 -16.60 5.42 19.97
CA TRP A 145 -15.64 6.49 19.71
C TRP A 145 -15.86 7.71 20.62
N ASP A 146 -17.10 8.16 20.79
CA ASP A 146 -17.40 9.32 21.62
C ASP A 146 -17.15 9.05 23.10
N GLU A 147 -17.46 7.84 23.57
CA GLU A 147 -17.14 7.38 24.92
C GLU A 147 -15.63 7.37 25.15
N PHE A 148 -14.86 6.88 24.16
CA PHE A 148 -13.39 6.90 24.17
C PHE A 148 -12.87 8.34 24.27
N ILE A 149 -13.34 9.27 23.43
CA ILE A 149 -12.93 10.67 23.47
C ILE A 149 -13.21 11.29 24.84
N ALA A 150 -14.37 11.01 25.42
CA ALA A 150 -14.76 11.53 26.74
C ALA A 150 -13.79 11.14 27.87
N THR A 151 -13.09 10.01 27.77
CA THR A 151 -12.09 9.58 28.76
C THR A 151 -10.89 10.53 28.85
N GLY A 152 -10.60 11.28 27.77
CA GLY A 152 -9.42 12.14 27.66
C GLY A 152 -9.53 13.51 28.32
N ALA A 153 -10.70 13.90 28.87
CA ALA A 153 -10.96 15.26 29.34
C ALA A 153 -9.94 15.79 30.39
N GLY A 154 -9.31 14.93 31.15
CA GLY A 154 -8.31 15.29 32.18
C GLY A 154 -6.83 15.23 31.73
N ALA A 155 -6.53 14.84 30.48
CA ALA A 155 -5.15 14.54 30.04
C ALA A 155 -4.67 15.44 28.89
N LEU A 156 -5.43 16.45 28.48
CA LEU A 156 -5.09 17.34 27.36
C LEU A 156 -3.71 18.01 27.50
N ASP A 157 -3.35 18.45 28.70
CA ASP A 157 -2.06 19.12 28.97
C ASP A 157 -0.86 18.17 28.74
N ALA A 158 -1.05 16.88 28.91
CA ALA A 158 0.01 15.90 28.71
C ALA A 158 0.32 15.65 27.22
N VAL A 159 -0.63 15.89 26.31
CA VAL A 159 -0.49 15.62 24.87
C VAL A 159 0.65 16.43 24.26
N ALA A 160 0.71 17.76 24.55
CA ALA A 160 1.74 18.62 24.01
C ALA A 160 3.15 18.17 24.46
N ALA A 161 3.30 17.79 25.73
CA ALA A 161 4.55 17.30 26.28
C ALA A 161 4.98 15.96 25.63
N ARG A 162 4.03 15.01 25.47
CA ARG A 162 4.26 13.73 24.80
C ARG A 162 4.66 13.92 23.34
N ALA A 163 3.92 14.74 22.59
CA ALA A 163 4.19 15.05 21.19
C ALA A 163 5.56 15.69 20.99
N ALA A 164 5.96 16.62 21.88
CA ALA A 164 7.27 17.28 21.83
C ALA A 164 8.43 16.35 22.19
N ALA A 165 8.19 15.28 22.95
CA ALA A 165 9.18 14.28 23.33
C ALA A 165 9.47 13.24 22.25
N VAL A 166 8.59 13.13 21.22
CA VAL A 166 8.76 12.17 20.12
C VAL A 166 10.02 12.50 19.33
N ALA A 167 10.92 11.52 19.21
CA ALA A 167 12.16 11.66 18.48
C ALA A 167 12.05 11.12 17.02
N PRO A 168 12.85 11.64 16.09
CA PRO A 168 12.84 11.21 14.69
C PRO A 168 13.12 9.73 14.47
N GLN A 169 13.87 9.11 15.36
CA GLN A 169 14.23 7.68 15.34
C GLN A 169 13.22 6.76 16.03
N ASP A 170 12.25 7.32 16.76
CA ASP A 170 11.22 6.51 17.39
C ASP A 170 10.40 5.81 16.32
N VAL A 171 9.98 4.58 16.62
CA VAL A 171 9.13 3.79 15.70
C VAL A 171 7.78 4.46 15.56
N SER A 172 7.45 4.86 14.34
CA SER A 172 6.16 5.46 14.01
C SER A 172 5.11 4.42 13.69
N ASP A 173 5.52 3.35 13.00
CA ASP A 173 4.58 2.34 12.51
C ASP A 173 5.22 0.95 12.39
N ILE A 174 4.37 -0.07 12.50
CA ILE A 174 4.73 -1.48 12.34
C ILE A 174 3.75 -2.10 11.36
N LEU A 175 4.15 -2.24 10.09
CA LEU A 175 3.31 -2.85 9.08
C LEU A 175 3.64 -4.33 8.91
N PHE A 176 2.64 -5.19 9.09
CA PHE A 176 2.82 -6.62 8.91
C PHE A 176 2.68 -7.02 7.44
N THR A 177 3.75 -7.60 6.88
CA THR A 177 3.78 -8.09 5.51
C THR A 177 3.45 -9.59 5.48
N SER A 178 2.74 -10.03 4.44
CA SER A 178 2.59 -11.47 4.18
C SER A 178 3.95 -12.03 3.77
N GLY A 179 4.67 -12.57 4.72
CA GLY A 179 5.97 -13.21 4.49
C GLY A 179 5.87 -14.37 3.49
N THR A 180 6.96 -14.60 2.80
CA THR A 180 7.09 -15.70 1.83
C THR A 180 7.22 -17.07 2.50
N THR A 181 7.48 -17.07 3.82
CA THR A 181 7.72 -18.24 4.68
C THR A 181 6.48 -18.64 5.50
N GLY A 182 5.31 -18.09 5.21
CA GLY A 182 4.04 -18.44 5.85
C GLY A 182 3.60 -17.51 6.99
N ARG A 183 4.51 -17.02 7.84
CA ARG A 183 4.16 -16.10 8.92
C ARG A 183 4.51 -14.65 8.54
N SER A 184 3.57 -13.72 8.76
CA SER A 184 3.80 -12.30 8.46
C SER A 184 4.91 -11.71 9.34
N LYS A 185 5.72 -10.78 8.79
CA LYS A 185 6.77 -10.07 9.53
C LYS A 185 6.33 -8.64 9.79
N GLY A 186 6.54 -8.15 11.02
CA GLY A 186 6.27 -6.76 11.39
C GLY A 186 7.46 -5.87 10.99
N VAL A 187 7.29 -5.02 10.01
CA VAL A 187 8.31 -4.08 9.52
C VAL A 187 8.29 -2.82 10.38
N LEU A 188 9.38 -2.52 11.06
CA LEU A 188 9.55 -1.35 11.92
C LEU A 188 10.00 -0.15 11.10
N CYS A 189 9.24 0.94 11.12
CA CYS A 189 9.59 2.19 10.46
C CYS A 189 9.63 3.34 11.47
N ALA A 190 10.65 4.18 11.40
CA ALA A 190 10.79 5.36 12.25
C ALA A 190 10.07 6.58 11.63
N HIS A 191 9.72 7.56 12.46
CA HIS A 191 9.09 8.81 12.02
C HIS A 191 9.85 9.47 10.86
N ARG A 192 11.18 9.60 10.98
CA ARG A 192 12.02 10.22 9.93
C ARG A 192 11.92 9.48 8.60
N GLN A 193 11.83 8.15 8.62
CA GLN A 193 11.75 7.32 7.43
C GLN A 193 10.37 7.47 6.75
N SER A 194 9.31 7.39 7.53
CA SER A 194 7.93 7.53 7.04
C SER A 194 7.67 8.92 6.44
N LEU A 195 8.23 9.98 7.06
CA LEU A 195 8.12 11.34 6.53
C LEU A 195 9.01 11.59 5.31
N SER A 196 10.23 11.03 5.26
CA SER A 196 11.09 11.13 4.08
C SER A 196 10.46 10.46 2.87
N ALA A 197 9.89 9.25 3.04
CA ALA A 197 9.18 8.55 1.99
C ALA A 197 7.99 9.37 1.44
N SER A 198 7.15 9.87 2.33
CA SER A 198 5.98 10.67 1.92
C SER A 198 6.35 12.03 1.32
N ALA A 199 7.45 12.66 1.76
CA ALA A 199 7.97 13.89 1.16
C ALA A 199 8.48 13.67 -0.27
N SER A 200 9.20 12.57 -0.50
CA SER A 200 9.68 12.18 -1.83
C SER A 200 8.53 11.88 -2.79
N TRP A 201 7.49 11.20 -2.30
CA TRP A 201 6.25 10.99 -3.04
C TRP A 201 5.59 12.31 -3.44
N ALA A 202 5.39 13.20 -2.47
CA ALA A 202 4.74 14.48 -2.70
C ALA A 202 5.54 15.37 -3.68
N ALA A 203 6.86 15.36 -3.57
CA ALA A 203 7.75 16.13 -4.46
C ALA A 203 7.65 15.66 -5.91
N ASN A 204 7.68 14.35 -6.17
CA ASN A 204 7.54 13.78 -7.51
C ASN A 204 6.16 14.05 -8.12
N GLY A 205 5.10 13.99 -7.33
CA GLY A 205 3.74 14.32 -7.75
C GLY A 205 3.47 15.82 -7.80
N LYS A 206 4.45 16.67 -7.42
CA LYS A 206 4.27 18.11 -7.27
C LYS A 206 3.01 18.47 -6.48
N ILE A 207 2.77 17.69 -5.39
CA ILE A 207 1.57 17.85 -4.55
C ILE A 207 1.73 19.08 -3.67
N THR A 208 0.69 19.91 -3.64
CA THR A 208 0.63 21.19 -2.90
C THR A 208 -0.65 21.28 -2.05
N SER A 209 -0.81 22.38 -1.32
CA SER A 209 -2.03 22.68 -0.56
C SER A 209 -3.27 22.90 -1.44
N ASP A 210 -3.09 23.17 -2.73
CA ASP A 210 -4.21 23.36 -3.66
C ASP A 210 -4.81 22.02 -4.11
N ASP A 211 -4.12 20.91 -3.83
CA ASP A 211 -4.56 19.59 -4.25
C ASP A 211 -5.65 18.99 -3.36
N ARG A 212 -6.48 18.19 -4.01
CA ARG A 212 -7.56 17.41 -3.42
C ARG A 212 -7.32 15.94 -3.73
N TYR A 213 -6.93 15.21 -2.72
CA TYR A 213 -6.39 13.87 -2.82
C TYR A 213 -7.46 12.83 -2.47
N LEU A 214 -8.00 12.13 -3.47
CA LEU A 214 -8.91 10.99 -3.23
C LEU A 214 -8.10 9.75 -2.88
N CYS A 215 -8.17 9.33 -1.62
CA CYS A 215 -7.43 8.18 -1.14
C CYS A 215 -8.29 6.91 -1.13
N ILE A 216 -8.23 6.15 -2.23
CA ILE A 216 -8.88 4.85 -2.38
C ILE A 216 -8.00 3.73 -1.80
N ASN A 217 -6.69 3.91 -1.87
CA ASN A 217 -5.75 2.93 -1.32
C ASN A 217 -5.95 2.76 0.18
N PRO A 218 -5.96 1.50 0.69
CA PRO A 218 -6.22 1.26 2.10
C PRO A 218 -5.20 1.95 3.01
N PHE A 219 -5.67 2.59 4.07
CA PHE A 219 -4.82 3.23 5.07
C PHE A 219 -3.93 2.26 5.85
N PHE A 220 -4.30 0.99 5.91
CA PHE A 220 -3.44 -0.04 6.50
C PHE A 220 -2.23 -0.42 5.63
N HIS A 221 -2.07 0.16 4.44
CA HIS A 221 -0.97 -0.06 3.52
C HIS A 221 -0.18 1.23 3.30
N ASN A 222 1.13 1.15 3.06
CA ASN A 222 1.99 2.32 2.81
C ASN A 222 1.41 3.28 1.78
N PHE A 223 0.77 2.76 0.73
CA PHE A 223 0.21 3.55 -0.35
C PHE A 223 -0.98 4.43 0.10
N GLY A 224 -1.77 3.99 1.08
CA GLY A 224 -2.81 4.82 1.70
C GLY A 224 -2.27 5.67 2.85
N TYR A 225 -1.41 5.09 3.68
CA TYR A 225 -0.89 5.77 4.87
C TYR A 225 0.18 6.81 4.52
N LYS A 226 1.31 6.39 3.92
CA LYS A 226 2.45 7.28 3.70
C LYS A 226 2.29 8.14 2.46
N ALA A 227 1.85 7.55 1.34
CA ALA A 227 1.57 8.30 0.11
C ALA A 227 0.27 9.11 0.18
N GLY A 228 -0.69 8.72 1.04
CA GLY A 228 -1.94 9.45 1.27
C GLY A 228 -1.87 10.37 2.49
N ILE A 229 -2.08 9.81 3.69
CA ILE A 229 -2.24 10.61 4.92
C ILE A 229 -1.02 11.49 5.18
N LEU A 230 0.19 10.92 5.22
CA LEU A 230 1.40 11.67 5.56
C LEU A 230 1.83 12.65 4.45
N ALA A 231 1.59 12.31 3.18
CA ALA A 231 1.84 13.24 2.08
C ALA A 231 0.91 14.47 2.15
N CYS A 232 -0.39 14.26 2.39
CA CYS A 232 -1.34 15.36 2.58
C CYS A 232 -1.00 16.20 3.81
N LEU A 233 -0.64 15.56 4.93
CA LEU A 233 -0.22 16.24 6.16
C LEU A 233 0.98 17.16 5.92
N GLN A 234 1.96 16.72 5.11
CA GLN A 234 3.17 17.50 4.86
C GLN A 234 2.97 18.63 3.84
N THR A 235 2.09 18.47 2.89
CA THR A 235 1.86 19.43 1.80
C THR A 235 0.73 20.40 2.06
N GLY A 236 -0.20 20.04 2.96
CA GLY A 236 -1.46 20.74 3.16
C GLY A 236 -2.54 20.36 2.14
N ALA A 237 -2.32 19.36 1.29
CA ALA A 237 -3.36 18.86 0.38
C ALA A 237 -4.57 18.35 1.17
N THR A 238 -5.77 18.62 0.66
CA THR A 238 -7.01 18.12 1.27
C THR A 238 -7.14 16.62 1.06
N LEU A 239 -7.13 15.83 2.12
CA LEU A 239 -7.35 14.39 2.07
C LEU A 239 -8.84 14.06 2.00
N ILE A 240 -9.24 13.22 1.06
CA ILE A 240 -10.60 12.68 0.93
C ILE A 240 -10.53 11.15 1.02
N PRO A 241 -10.81 10.54 2.19
CA PRO A 241 -10.85 9.09 2.35
C PRO A 241 -12.01 8.47 1.56
N HIS A 242 -11.75 7.33 0.93
CA HIS A 242 -12.78 6.52 0.28
C HIS A 242 -12.88 5.16 1.00
N VAL A 243 -14.00 4.94 1.67
CA VAL A 243 -14.17 3.80 2.60
C VAL A 243 -14.09 2.45 1.87
N THR A 244 -14.82 2.33 0.77
CA THR A 244 -14.87 1.15 -0.08
C THR A 244 -14.94 1.58 -1.53
N PHE A 245 -14.08 1.03 -2.39
CA PHE A 245 -14.09 1.40 -3.80
C PHE A 245 -15.38 0.94 -4.49
N ASP A 246 -16.10 1.93 -5.02
CA ASP A 246 -17.18 1.80 -5.98
C ASP A 246 -16.92 2.80 -7.11
N PRO A 247 -16.94 2.38 -8.40
CA PRO A 247 -16.61 3.27 -9.51
C PRO A 247 -17.54 4.48 -9.63
N LEU A 248 -18.85 4.29 -9.43
CA LEU A 248 -19.81 5.38 -9.53
C LEU A 248 -19.64 6.39 -8.39
N HIS A 249 -19.40 5.88 -7.17
CA HIS A 249 -19.12 6.74 -6.03
C HIS A 249 -17.80 7.52 -6.22
N ALA A 250 -16.77 6.89 -6.77
CA ALA A 250 -15.51 7.57 -7.09
C ALA A 250 -15.69 8.65 -8.15
N LEU A 251 -16.44 8.41 -9.23
CA LEU A 251 -16.76 9.41 -10.26
C LEU A 251 -17.50 10.62 -9.65
N ARG A 252 -18.50 10.39 -8.81
CA ARG A 252 -19.20 11.45 -8.06
C ARG A 252 -18.28 12.24 -7.15
N ALA A 253 -17.36 11.56 -6.44
CA ALA A 253 -16.39 12.21 -5.56
C ALA A 253 -15.42 13.09 -6.35
N ILE A 254 -14.95 12.64 -7.53
CA ILE A 254 -14.06 13.41 -8.41
C ILE A 254 -14.72 14.73 -8.80
N GLU A 255 -15.93 14.67 -9.34
CA GLU A 255 -16.68 15.88 -9.73
C GLU A 255 -17.00 16.76 -8.53
N ARG A 256 -17.68 16.19 -7.52
CA ARG A 256 -18.18 16.94 -6.34
C ARG A 256 -17.06 17.66 -5.59
N HIS A 257 -15.94 17.00 -5.41
CA HIS A 257 -14.81 17.52 -4.64
C HIS A 257 -13.71 18.09 -5.51
N ARG A 258 -13.87 18.13 -6.84
CA ARG A 258 -12.83 18.59 -7.77
C ARG A 258 -11.48 17.92 -7.48
N ILE A 259 -11.47 16.60 -7.43
CA ILE A 259 -10.27 15.81 -7.12
C ILE A 259 -9.18 16.07 -8.16
N THR A 260 -7.96 16.31 -7.67
CA THR A 260 -6.79 16.57 -8.51
C THR A 260 -5.81 15.41 -8.52
N VAL A 261 -5.78 14.61 -7.44
CA VAL A 261 -4.84 13.52 -7.23
C VAL A 261 -5.60 12.23 -6.94
N LEU A 262 -5.36 11.20 -7.76
CA LEU A 262 -6.01 9.90 -7.65
C LEU A 262 -4.99 8.77 -7.86
N PRO A 263 -4.28 8.30 -6.83
CA PRO A 263 -3.42 7.12 -6.96
C PRO A 263 -4.21 5.84 -6.72
N GLY A 264 -3.85 4.77 -7.43
CA GLY A 264 -4.50 3.48 -7.25
C GLY A 264 -3.93 2.37 -8.13
N PRO A 265 -4.27 1.10 -7.89
CA PRO A 265 -3.89 0.00 -8.76
C PRO A 265 -4.58 0.12 -10.13
N PRO A 266 -4.05 -0.55 -11.19
CA PRO A 266 -4.58 -0.49 -12.54
C PRO A 266 -6.08 -0.79 -12.65
N THR A 267 -6.57 -1.71 -11.81
CA THR A 267 -7.99 -2.12 -11.80
C THR A 267 -8.96 -1.00 -11.45
N ILE A 268 -8.54 -0.02 -10.64
CA ILE A 268 -9.37 1.16 -10.33
C ILE A 268 -9.60 1.98 -11.60
N TYR A 269 -8.55 2.28 -12.34
CA TYR A 269 -8.67 3.07 -13.58
C TYR A 269 -9.44 2.32 -14.67
N GLN A 270 -9.22 1.01 -14.83
CA GLN A 270 -10.02 0.19 -15.72
C GLN A 270 -11.52 0.27 -15.38
N SER A 271 -11.86 0.14 -14.08
CA SER A 271 -13.25 0.22 -13.63
C SER A 271 -13.88 1.59 -13.88
N LEU A 272 -13.11 2.69 -13.72
CA LEU A 272 -13.58 4.04 -14.02
C LEU A 272 -13.74 4.24 -15.53
N LEU A 273 -12.76 3.83 -16.33
CA LEU A 273 -12.76 3.94 -17.79
C LEU A 273 -13.91 3.17 -18.44
N ASP A 274 -14.21 1.99 -17.94
CA ASP A 274 -15.24 1.10 -18.49
C ASP A 274 -16.63 1.36 -17.89
N HIS A 275 -16.76 2.28 -16.92
CA HIS A 275 -18.05 2.59 -16.31
C HIS A 275 -18.97 3.34 -17.29
N PRO A 276 -20.21 2.84 -17.52
CA PRO A 276 -21.10 3.40 -18.53
C PRO A 276 -21.46 4.88 -18.31
N ALA A 277 -21.58 5.30 -17.04
CA ALA A 277 -21.91 6.67 -16.67
C ALA A 277 -20.67 7.61 -16.62
N ARG A 278 -19.46 7.15 -16.98
CA ARG A 278 -18.23 7.98 -16.88
C ARG A 278 -18.38 9.33 -17.57
N LYS A 279 -19.03 9.36 -18.75
CA LYS A 279 -19.19 10.57 -19.57
C LYS A 279 -20.18 11.59 -19.00
N ASP A 280 -20.91 11.20 -17.97
CA ASP A 280 -21.89 12.08 -17.29
C ASP A 280 -21.24 12.94 -16.19
N PHE A 281 -19.93 12.72 -15.90
CA PHE A 281 -19.19 13.39 -14.87
C PHE A 281 -18.05 14.26 -15.40
N ASP A 282 -17.85 15.44 -14.78
CA ASP A 282 -16.70 16.30 -15.04
C ASP A 282 -15.46 15.80 -14.30
N LEU A 283 -14.51 15.22 -15.03
CA LEU A 283 -13.24 14.69 -14.52
C LEU A 283 -12.06 15.65 -14.76
N SER A 284 -12.28 16.82 -15.36
CA SER A 284 -11.25 17.78 -15.79
C SER A 284 -10.37 18.35 -14.67
N SER A 285 -10.69 18.07 -13.42
CA SER A 285 -9.85 18.45 -12.29
C SER A 285 -8.70 17.49 -12.03
N LEU A 286 -8.76 16.25 -12.57
CA LEU A 286 -7.70 15.27 -12.38
C LEU A 286 -6.42 15.72 -13.07
N ARG A 287 -5.31 15.76 -12.35
CA ARG A 287 -4.01 16.15 -12.93
C ARG A 287 -2.92 15.10 -12.70
N PHE A 288 -3.05 14.29 -11.65
CA PHE A 288 -1.99 13.38 -11.22
C PHE A 288 -2.53 12.04 -10.76
N ALA A 289 -1.96 10.98 -11.29
CA ALA A 289 -2.22 9.61 -10.89
C ALA A 289 -0.93 8.81 -10.78
N VAL A 290 -0.90 7.88 -9.83
CA VAL A 290 0.15 6.85 -9.76
C VAL A 290 -0.51 5.50 -9.76
N THR A 291 -0.08 4.65 -10.67
CA THR A 291 -0.50 3.25 -10.73
C THR A 291 0.68 2.32 -10.50
N GLY A 292 0.44 1.06 -10.15
CA GLY A 292 1.51 0.10 -9.87
C GLY A 292 1.01 -1.08 -9.05
N ALA A 293 1.95 -1.80 -8.44
CA ALA A 293 1.72 -3.05 -7.71
C ALA A 293 1.23 -4.23 -8.59
N ALA A 294 1.06 -4.01 -9.90
CA ALA A 294 0.73 -5.00 -10.93
C ALA A 294 1.26 -4.52 -12.28
N THR A 295 1.21 -5.39 -13.29
CA THR A 295 1.56 -5.02 -14.67
C THR A 295 0.62 -3.93 -15.19
N VAL A 296 1.19 -2.87 -15.73
CA VAL A 296 0.47 -1.71 -16.28
C VAL A 296 0.58 -1.76 -17.81
N PRO A 297 -0.50 -2.01 -18.56
CA PRO A 297 -0.46 -1.93 -20.02
C PRO A 297 -0.25 -0.50 -20.51
N VAL A 298 0.54 -0.30 -21.57
CA VAL A 298 0.75 1.03 -22.19
C VAL A 298 -0.60 1.68 -22.54
N VAL A 299 -1.50 0.92 -23.17
CA VAL A 299 -2.86 1.37 -23.52
C VAL A 299 -3.64 1.89 -22.29
N LEU A 300 -3.42 1.34 -21.11
CA LEU A 300 -4.08 1.85 -19.91
C LEU A 300 -3.57 3.25 -19.54
N VAL A 301 -2.25 3.47 -19.62
CA VAL A 301 -1.65 4.80 -19.37
C VAL A 301 -2.19 5.82 -20.37
N GLU A 302 -2.19 5.47 -21.67
CA GLU A 302 -2.73 6.33 -22.75
C GLU A 302 -4.22 6.64 -22.53
N ARG A 303 -5.03 5.66 -22.13
CA ARG A 303 -6.45 5.86 -21.82
C ARG A 303 -6.66 6.73 -20.57
N MET A 304 -5.84 6.57 -19.54
CA MET A 304 -5.90 7.43 -18.36
C MET A 304 -5.64 8.90 -18.74
N GLN A 305 -4.68 9.15 -19.62
CA GLN A 305 -4.36 10.50 -20.09
C GLN A 305 -5.45 11.07 -21.02
N SER A 306 -5.92 10.29 -21.98
CA SER A 306 -6.84 10.79 -23.02
C SER A 306 -8.31 10.74 -22.65
N GLU A 307 -8.73 9.78 -21.79
CA GLU A 307 -10.15 9.56 -21.47
C GLU A 307 -10.52 9.96 -20.02
N LEU A 308 -9.57 10.04 -19.09
CA LEU A 308 -9.77 10.57 -17.74
C LEU A 308 -9.16 11.96 -17.54
N ASP A 309 -8.55 12.53 -18.59
CA ASP A 309 -7.95 13.88 -18.62
C ASP A 309 -6.83 14.06 -17.57
N ILE A 310 -6.04 12.99 -17.32
CA ILE A 310 -4.98 13.01 -16.33
C ILE A 310 -3.65 13.42 -16.97
N ASP A 311 -3.15 14.61 -16.65
CA ASP A 311 -1.91 15.15 -17.23
C ASP A 311 -0.69 14.29 -16.93
N ILE A 312 -0.55 13.83 -15.67
CA ILE A 312 0.63 13.11 -15.17
C ILE A 312 0.19 11.74 -14.66
N VAL A 313 0.56 10.69 -15.39
CA VAL A 313 0.38 9.30 -14.97
C VAL A 313 1.75 8.68 -14.75
N LEU A 314 2.02 8.17 -13.55
CA LEU A 314 3.30 7.56 -13.19
C LEU A 314 3.13 6.13 -12.68
N THR A 315 4.22 5.38 -12.72
CA THR A 315 4.37 4.11 -12.01
C THR A 315 5.45 4.23 -10.95
N ALA A 316 5.35 3.38 -9.94
CA ALA A 316 6.31 3.33 -8.84
C ALA A 316 6.55 1.88 -8.40
N TYR A 317 7.74 1.63 -7.86
CA TYR A 317 8.11 0.39 -7.21
C TYR A 317 8.49 0.66 -5.75
N GLY A 318 8.04 -0.22 -4.89
CA GLY A 318 8.39 -0.18 -3.48
C GLY A 318 7.87 -1.39 -2.72
N LEU A 319 8.48 -1.61 -1.59
CA LEU A 319 8.13 -2.68 -0.65
C LEU A 319 8.05 -2.07 0.76
N THR A 320 7.39 -2.76 1.66
CA THR A 320 7.17 -2.24 3.02
C THR A 320 8.49 -1.95 3.74
N GLU A 321 9.50 -2.76 3.49
CA GLU A 321 10.86 -2.65 4.03
C GLU A 321 11.61 -1.40 3.53
N ALA A 322 11.14 -0.77 2.44
CA ALA A 322 11.59 0.53 1.94
C ALA A 322 10.53 1.63 2.13
N ASN A 323 9.67 1.50 3.15
CA ASN A 323 8.57 2.43 3.43
C ASN A 323 7.58 2.62 2.25
N GLY A 324 7.50 1.61 1.38
CA GLY A 324 6.62 1.62 0.21
C GLY A 324 7.17 2.35 -1.02
N MET A 325 8.36 2.92 -0.95
CA MET A 325 8.89 3.83 -1.99
C MET A 325 10.38 3.60 -2.23
N GLY A 326 10.71 2.98 -3.36
CA GLY A 326 12.09 2.76 -3.82
C GLY A 326 12.40 3.55 -5.09
N THR A 327 11.59 3.36 -6.14
CA THR A 327 11.73 4.07 -7.41
C THR A 327 10.37 4.58 -7.91
N MET A 328 10.40 5.57 -8.81
CA MET A 328 9.21 6.12 -9.43
C MET A 328 9.57 6.75 -10.78
N CYS A 329 8.69 6.64 -11.77
CA CYS A 329 8.77 7.42 -13.00
C CYS A 329 8.69 8.93 -12.72
N ARG A 330 9.06 9.73 -13.69
CA ARG A 330 9.06 11.18 -13.58
C ARG A 330 7.96 11.79 -14.46
N PRO A 331 7.47 13.00 -14.16
CA PRO A 331 6.42 13.65 -14.95
C PRO A 331 6.75 13.84 -16.42
N GLU A 332 8.03 13.85 -16.76
CA GLU A 332 8.52 13.98 -18.15
C GLU A 332 8.64 12.64 -18.91
N ASP A 333 8.47 11.49 -18.22
CA ASP A 333 8.57 10.17 -18.85
C ASP A 333 7.33 9.90 -19.72
N ASP A 334 7.52 9.31 -20.88
CA ASP A 334 6.44 8.96 -21.80
C ASP A 334 5.64 7.72 -21.34
N ALA A 335 4.48 7.48 -21.96
CA ALA A 335 3.59 6.39 -21.59
C ALA A 335 4.25 5.00 -21.71
N VAL A 336 5.20 4.82 -22.63
CA VAL A 336 5.94 3.56 -22.79
C VAL A 336 6.89 3.36 -21.61
N THR A 337 7.68 4.37 -21.26
CA THR A 337 8.56 4.36 -20.10
C THR A 337 7.79 4.10 -18.82
N VAL A 338 6.67 4.82 -18.62
CA VAL A 338 5.80 4.65 -17.45
C VAL A 338 5.24 3.23 -17.36
N ALA A 339 4.79 2.65 -18.47
CA ALA A 339 4.18 1.32 -18.47
C ALA A 339 5.21 0.18 -18.38
N THR A 340 6.44 0.38 -18.89
CA THR A 340 7.43 -0.71 -18.99
C THR A 340 8.55 -0.64 -17.97
N THR A 341 8.59 0.41 -17.15
CA THR A 341 9.58 0.57 -16.07
C THR A 341 8.91 0.97 -14.76
N CYS A 342 9.68 0.92 -13.70
CA CYS A 342 9.31 1.43 -12.37
C CYS A 342 9.99 2.78 -12.07
N GLY A 343 10.57 3.42 -13.09
CA GLY A 343 11.28 4.68 -12.98
C GLY A 343 12.62 4.59 -12.25
N ARG A 344 13.08 5.73 -11.78
CA ARG A 344 14.40 5.94 -11.17
C ARG A 344 14.31 6.06 -9.65
N PRO A 345 15.38 5.78 -8.90
CA PRO A 345 15.41 5.98 -7.45
C PRO A 345 14.96 7.40 -7.07
N PHE A 346 14.38 7.55 -5.91
CA PHE A 346 14.19 8.85 -5.27
C PHE A 346 15.56 9.50 -4.96
N ALA A 347 15.61 10.82 -4.79
CA ALA A 347 16.84 11.58 -4.73
C ALA A 347 17.89 11.06 -3.70
N ASP A 348 17.42 10.49 -2.59
CA ASP A 348 18.28 10.01 -1.50
C ASP A 348 18.38 8.49 -1.44
N PHE A 349 17.96 7.78 -2.51
CA PHE A 349 18.04 6.33 -2.62
C PHE A 349 19.11 5.91 -3.61
N GLU A 350 19.91 4.93 -3.22
CA GLU A 350 20.82 4.22 -4.10
C GLU A 350 20.17 2.90 -4.54
N LEU A 351 20.34 2.56 -5.79
CA LEU A 351 19.89 1.30 -6.39
C LEU A 351 21.07 0.59 -7.03
N ARG A 352 21.18 -0.69 -6.77
CA ARG A 352 22.18 -1.56 -7.37
C ARG A 352 21.52 -2.88 -7.80
N ILE A 353 21.99 -3.45 -8.90
CA ILE A 353 21.65 -4.81 -9.28
C ILE A 353 22.84 -5.69 -8.87
N ALA A 354 22.58 -6.71 -8.09
CA ALA A 354 23.57 -7.71 -7.67
C ALA A 354 23.93 -8.66 -8.83
N ASP A 355 25.00 -9.47 -8.67
CA ASP A 355 25.47 -10.38 -9.72
C ASP A 355 24.44 -11.44 -10.12
N ASP A 356 23.56 -11.83 -9.21
CA ASP A 356 22.44 -12.75 -9.42
C ASP A 356 21.19 -12.06 -9.99
N GLY A 357 21.23 -10.74 -10.21
CA GLY A 357 20.14 -9.93 -10.71
C GLY A 357 19.21 -9.38 -9.64
N GLU A 358 19.49 -9.62 -8.35
CA GLU A 358 18.67 -9.06 -7.28
C GLU A 358 18.76 -7.53 -7.23
N VAL A 359 17.61 -6.89 -7.04
CA VAL A 359 17.51 -5.44 -6.80
C VAL A 359 17.88 -5.14 -5.36
N LEU A 360 18.88 -4.32 -5.16
CA LEU A 360 19.31 -3.85 -3.86
C LEU A 360 19.02 -2.36 -3.71
N LEU A 361 18.50 -1.96 -2.55
CA LEU A 361 18.17 -0.59 -2.24
C LEU A 361 18.93 -0.12 -0.99
N ARG A 362 19.47 1.09 -1.01
CA ARG A 362 20.07 1.74 0.17
C ARG A 362 19.61 3.19 0.26
N GLY A 363 19.24 3.62 1.46
CA GLY A 363 18.82 5.01 1.65
C GLY A 363 18.05 5.25 2.94
N PRO A 364 17.61 6.50 3.18
CA PRO A 364 17.01 6.92 4.44
C PRO A 364 15.66 6.24 4.71
N ASN A 365 15.02 5.68 3.69
CA ASN A 365 13.69 5.05 3.79
C ASN A 365 13.77 3.53 4.05
N VAL A 366 14.95 2.93 4.12
CA VAL A 366 15.07 1.51 4.50
C VAL A 366 14.61 1.34 5.95
N MET A 367 13.82 0.32 6.23
CA MET A 367 13.26 0.02 7.55
C MET A 367 14.31 -0.02 8.66
N VAL A 368 13.87 0.10 9.90
CA VAL A 368 14.73 -0.13 11.08
C VAL A 368 15.09 -1.62 11.19
N GLY A 369 14.13 -2.51 10.89
CA GLY A 369 14.26 -3.95 10.94
C GLY A 369 12.89 -4.63 11.08
N TYR A 370 12.90 -5.92 11.36
CA TYR A 370 11.70 -6.68 11.69
C TYR A 370 11.48 -6.77 13.19
N LEU A 371 10.22 -6.69 13.61
CA LEU A 371 9.80 -6.79 14.99
C LEU A 371 10.22 -8.13 15.60
N ASP A 372 11.04 -8.07 16.65
CA ASP A 372 11.53 -9.21 17.41
C ASP A 372 12.17 -10.33 16.55
N ASP A 373 12.76 -9.97 15.39
CA ASP A 373 13.38 -10.88 14.44
C ASP A 373 14.71 -10.30 13.90
N THR A 374 15.74 -10.36 14.73
CA THR A 374 17.08 -9.85 14.40
C THR A 374 17.76 -10.67 13.31
N GLU A 375 17.50 -11.98 13.23
CA GLU A 375 18.05 -12.86 12.20
C GLU A 375 17.48 -12.50 10.82
N ALA A 376 16.15 -12.37 10.70
CA ALA A 376 15.53 -11.93 9.46
C ALA A 376 15.94 -10.50 9.08
N THR A 377 16.18 -9.63 10.06
CA THR A 377 16.68 -8.27 9.81
C THR A 377 18.07 -8.30 9.21
N ALA A 378 18.99 -9.09 9.79
CA ALA A 378 20.36 -9.24 9.28
C ALA A 378 20.41 -9.94 7.90
N ALA A 379 19.45 -10.82 7.61
CA ALA A 379 19.30 -11.42 6.29
C ALA A 379 18.74 -10.45 5.24
N ALA A 380 17.93 -9.47 5.66
CA ALA A 380 17.32 -8.50 4.75
C ALA A 380 18.19 -7.26 4.52
N ILE A 381 18.99 -6.85 5.50
CA ILE A 381 19.86 -5.66 5.41
C ILE A 381 21.29 -6.10 5.70
N ASP A 382 22.15 -5.97 4.70
CA ASP A 382 23.57 -6.37 4.83
C ASP A 382 24.37 -5.36 5.67
N ALA A 383 25.64 -5.70 5.93
CA ALA A 383 26.56 -4.87 6.75
C ALA A 383 26.85 -3.48 6.15
N ASP A 384 26.68 -3.32 4.83
CA ASP A 384 26.87 -2.06 4.11
C ASP A 384 25.56 -1.25 4.02
N GLY A 385 24.46 -1.74 4.61
CA GLY A 385 23.14 -1.10 4.66
C GLY A 385 22.31 -1.29 3.40
N TRP A 386 22.64 -2.26 2.53
CA TRP A 386 21.81 -2.60 1.40
C TRP A 386 20.66 -3.51 1.82
N LEU A 387 19.45 -3.10 1.44
CA LEU A 387 18.25 -3.91 1.57
C LEU A 387 18.17 -4.89 0.40
N HIS A 388 18.18 -6.17 0.70
CA HIS A 388 17.89 -7.27 -0.21
C HIS A 388 16.38 -7.35 -0.42
N THR A 389 15.92 -6.98 -1.62
CA THR A 389 14.48 -6.87 -1.89
C THR A 389 13.81 -8.20 -2.17
N GLY A 390 14.59 -9.20 -2.59
CA GLY A 390 14.10 -10.46 -3.12
C GLY A 390 13.41 -10.32 -4.48
N ASP A 391 13.51 -9.17 -5.14
CA ASP A 391 13.00 -8.92 -6.48
C ASP A 391 14.16 -8.89 -7.47
N ILE A 392 13.97 -9.50 -8.65
CA ILE A 392 14.94 -9.53 -9.75
C ILE A 392 14.61 -8.42 -10.73
N GLY A 393 15.62 -7.67 -11.14
CA GLY A 393 15.43 -6.55 -12.05
C GLY A 393 16.64 -6.19 -12.88
N ALA A 394 16.47 -5.18 -13.69
CA ALA A 394 17.53 -4.57 -14.49
C ALA A 394 17.34 -3.06 -14.55
N VAL A 395 18.42 -2.32 -14.75
CA VAL A 395 18.40 -0.88 -14.94
C VAL A 395 18.73 -0.58 -16.39
N ASP A 396 17.91 0.24 -17.05
CA ASP A 396 18.16 0.67 -18.43
C ASP A 396 19.20 1.81 -18.49
N GLN A 397 19.55 2.24 -19.70
CA GLN A 397 20.55 3.30 -19.93
C GLN A 397 20.11 4.67 -19.37
N ALA A 398 18.82 4.90 -19.19
CA ALA A 398 18.27 6.11 -18.59
C ALA A 398 18.20 6.03 -17.05
N GLY A 399 18.59 4.90 -16.46
CA GLY A 399 18.56 4.66 -15.00
C GLY A 399 17.20 4.17 -14.47
N ASN A 400 16.27 3.79 -15.36
CA ASN A 400 14.96 3.29 -14.94
C ASN A 400 15.06 1.81 -14.55
N LEU A 401 14.49 1.45 -13.41
CA LEU A 401 14.37 0.08 -12.93
C LEU A 401 13.25 -0.65 -13.70
N ARG A 402 13.53 -1.87 -14.11
CA ARG A 402 12.54 -2.85 -14.55
C ARG A 402 12.55 -4.02 -13.59
N ILE A 403 11.41 -4.35 -13.03
CA ILE A 403 11.25 -5.57 -12.23
C ILE A 403 10.86 -6.69 -13.19
N ASN A 404 11.66 -7.74 -13.20
CA ASN A 404 11.44 -8.90 -14.05
C ASN A 404 10.62 -9.96 -13.34
N ASP A 405 10.94 -10.25 -12.05
CA ASP A 405 10.22 -11.21 -11.21
C ASP A 405 10.67 -11.12 -9.75
N ARG A 406 10.21 -12.10 -8.95
CA ARG A 406 10.73 -12.38 -7.62
C ARG A 406 11.70 -13.53 -7.64
N LEU A 407 12.81 -13.39 -6.94
CA LEU A 407 13.86 -14.42 -6.85
C LEU A 407 13.30 -15.80 -6.46
N LYS A 408 12.35 -15.85 -5.54
CA LYS A 408 11.69 -17.07 -5.05
C LYS A 408 10.62 -17.67 -5.98
N ASP A 409 10.15 -16.91 -6.97
CA ASP A 409 9.12 -17.36 -7.93
C ASP A 409 9.75 -17.79 -9.25
N MET A 410 11.02 -17.42 -9.49
CA MET A 410 11.83 -17.91 -10.58
C MET A 410 11.96 -19.44 -10.50
N TYR A 411 11.92 -20.11 -11.64
CA TYR A 411 12.21 -21.54 -11.75
C TYR A 411 13.27 -21.83 -12.81
N ILE A 412 13.94 -22.98 -12.68
CA ILE A 412 15.06 -23.34 -13.56
C ILE A 412 14.61 -24.41 -14.54
N CYS A 413 14.46 -24.03 -15.82
CA CYS A 413 14.11 -24.95 -16.90
C CYS A 413 15.31 -25.28 -17.77
N GLY A 414 15.82 -26.52 -17.68
CA GLY A 414 16.94 -26.98 -18.48
C GLY A 414 18.22 -26.16 -18.29
N GLY A 415 18.46 -25.63 -17.08
CA GLY A 415 19.61 -24.81 -16.72
C GLY A 415 19.44 -23.32 -17.00
N PHE A 416 18.28 -22.90 -17.47
CA PHE A 416 17.95 -21.47 -17.71
C PHE A 416 16.95 -20.94 -16.69
N ASN A 417 17.21 -19.76 -16.17
CA ASN A 417 16.26 -19.07 -15.30
C ASN A 417 15.03 -18.63 -16.10
N VAL A 418 13.86 -18.96 -15.61
CA VAL A 418 12.58 -18.51 -16.15
C VAL A 418 11.87 -17.68 -15.11
N TYR A 419 11.48 -16.48 -15.51
CA TYR A 419 10.77 -15.54 -14.67
C TYR A 419 9.28 -15.58 -15.03
N PRO A 420 8.40 -16.09 -14.14
CA PRO A 420 6.98 -16.19 -14.39
C PRO A 420 6.33 -14.89 -14.87
N ALA A 421 6.73 -13.75 -14.31
CA ALA A 421 6.17 -12.45 -14.69
C ALA A 421 6.37 -12.11 -16.17
N GLU A 422 7.48 -12.53 -16.79
CA GLU A 422 7.73 -12.36 -18.23
C GLU A 422 6.71 -13.14 -19.07
N VAL A 423 6.43 -14.38 -18.65
CA VAL A 423 5.43 -15.22 -19.32
C VAL A 423 4.02 -14.69 -19.12
N GLU A 424 3.71 -14.26 -17.89
CA GLU A 424 2.42 -13.64 -17.51
C GLU A 424 2.16 -12.36 -18.34
N GLN A 425 3.18 -11.52 -18.58
CA GLN A 425 3.07 -10.33 -19.44
C GLN A 425 2.74 -10.66 -20.90
N VAL A 426 3.29 -11.76 -21.43
CA VAL A 426 2.97 -12.21 -22.78
C VAL A 426 1.54 -12.74 -22.82
N LEU A 427 1.13 -13.54 -21.86
CA LEU A 427 -0.24 -14.07 -21.76
C LEU A 427 -1.28 -12.95 -21.62
N ALA A 428 -0.98 -11.89 -20.88
CA ALA A 428 -1.87 -10.74 -20.70
C ALA A 428 -2.18 -9.99 -22.02
N ARG A 429 -1.35 -10.16 -23.06
CA ARG A 429 -1.55 -9.57 -24.39
C ARG A 429 -2.32 -10.49 -25.34
N MET A 430 -2.56 -11.73 -24.94
CA MET A 430 -3.29 -12.70 -25.75
C MET A 430 -4.79 -12.39 -25.73
N ASP A 431 -5.39 -12.27 -26.92
CA ASP A 431 -6.84 -12.11 -27.03
C ASP A 431 -7.57 -13.26 -26.32
N GLY A 432 -8.58 -12.90 -25.53
CA GLY A 432 -9.36 -13.87 -24.77
C GLY A 432 -8.84 -14.20 -23.38
N VAL A 433 -7.63 -13.78 -22.99
CA VAL A 433 -7.12 -13.91 -21.63
C VAL A 433 -7.61 -12.73 -20.78
N ALA A 434 -8.28 -13.03 -19.66
CA ALA A 434 -8.70 -12.03 -18.68
C ALA A 434 -7.66 -11.83 -17.59
N ASP A 435 -7.02 -12.95 -17.14
CA ASP A 435 -5.96 -12.93 -16.11
C ASP A 435 -5.10 -14.19 -16.28
N ALA A 436 -3.82 -14.13 -15.87
CA ALA A 436 -2.92 -15.26 -15.95
C ALA A 436 -1.87 -15.23 -14.83
N ALA A 437 -1.49 -16.43 -14.39
CA ALA A 437 -0.35 -16.60 -13.48
C ALA A 437 0.44 -17.86 -13.87
N VAL A 438 1.76 -17.83 -13.66
CA VAL A 438 2.66 -18.93 -14.00
C VAL A 438 3.45 -19.35 -12.76
N ILE A 439 3.64 -20.66 -12.62
CA ILE A 439 4.52 -21.26 -11.61
C ILE A 439 5.46 -22.28 -12.24
N GLY A 440 6.62 -22.48 -11.62
CA GLY A 440 7.46 -23.66 -11.89
C GLY A 440 6.83 -24.88 -11.25
N VAL A 441 6.84 -25.99 -12.00
CA VAL A 441 6.46 -27.33 -11.51
C VAL A 441 7.56 -28.32 -11.84
N PRO A 442 7.78 -29.38 -11.01
CA PRO A 442 8.84 -30.34 -11.23
C PRO A 442 8.72 -31.08 -12.59
N ASP A 443 9.83 -31.26 -13.28
CA ASP A 443 9.96 -32.03 -14.51
C ASP A 443 11.19 -32.94 -14.42
N GLN A 444 11.03 -34.21 -14.80
CA GLN A 444 12.10 -35.22 -14.68
C GLN A 444 13.34 -34.95 -15.55
N ARG A 445 13.19 -34.27 -16.68
CA ARG A 445 14.25 -34.00 -17.65
C ARG A 445 14.84 -32.60 -17.51
N LEU A 446 14.01 -31.61 -17.24
CA LEU A 446 14.39 -30.19 -17.27
C LEU A 446 14.56 -29.55 -15.88
N GLY A 447 14.35 -30.36 -14.82
CA GLY A 447 14.32 -29.90 -13.45
C GLY A 447 12.95 -29.29 -13.10
N GLU A 448 12.63 -28.15 -13.71
CA GLU A 448 11.31 -27.53 -13.62
C GLU A 448 10.82 -27.07 -15.00
N VAL A 449 9.51 -26.93 -15.14
CA VAL A 449 8.86 -26.37 -16.33
C VAL A 449 7.71 -25.46 -15.91
N GLY A 450 7.36 -24.49 -16.76
CA GLY A 450 6.25 -23.58 -16.51
C GLY A 450 4.90 -24.27 -16.63
N ARG A 451 4.00 -23.98 -15.66
CA ARG A 451 2.56 -24.22 -15.75
C ARG A 451 1.84 -22.88 -15.68
N ALA A 452 1.02 -22.58 -16.69
CA ALA A 452 0.19 -21.40 -16.70
C ALA A 452 -1.20 -21.71 -16.12
N PHE A 453 -1.72 -20.83 -15.27
CA PHE A 453 -3.11 -20.76 -14.84
C PHE A 453 -3.76 -19.58 -15.56
N VAL A 454 -4.82 -19.85 -16.31
CA VAL A 454 -5.43 -18.84 -17.18
C VAL A 454 -6.91 -18.66 -16.84
N VAL A 455 -7.32 -17.41 -16.65
CA VAL A 455 -8.74 -17.03 -16.60
C VAL A 455 -9.12 -16.55 -18.00
N ALA A 456 -9.97 -17.30 -18.66
CA ALA A 456 -10.44 -16.94 -20.01
C ALA A 456 -11.62 -15.96 -19.95
N ARG A 457 -11.70 -15.03 -20.90
CA ARG A 457 -12.91 -14.20 -21.10
C ARG A 457 -14.04 -15.07 -21.61
N PRO A 458 -15.30 -14.83 -21.20
CA PRO A 458 -16.44 -15.60 -21.68
C PRO A 458 -16.55 -15.62 -23.21
N GLY A 459 -16.77 -16.80 -23.78
CA GLY A 459 -17.02 -16.96 -25.21
C GLY A 459 -15.80 -16.97 -26.14
N THR A 460 -14.57 -16.97 -25.59
CA THR A 460 -13.34 -16.88 -26.42
C THR A 460 -12.83 -18.21 -26.98
N GLY A 461 -13.31 -19.34 -26.43
CA GLY A 461 -12.92 -20.69 -26.92
C GLY A 461 -11.43 -21.01 -26.81
N LEU A 462 -10.69 -20.36 -25.87
CA LEU A 462 -9.28 -20.66 -25.61
C LEU A 462 -9.11 -22.08 -25.10
N ASP A 463 -8.08 -22.75 -25.60
CA ASP A 463 -7.64 -24.05 -25.14
C ASP A 463 -6.12 -24.05 -24.80
N GLU A 464 -5.67 -25.12 -24.17
CA GLU A 464 -4.25 -25.27 -23.78
C GLU A 464 -3.29 -25.14 -24.97
N ALA A 465 -3.68 -25.72 -26.12
CA ALA A 465 -2.83 -25.72 -27.30
C ALA A 465 -2.62 -24.32 -27.87
N SER A 466 -3.68 -23.51 -27.91
CA SER A 466 -3.64 -22.13 -28.39
C SER A 466 -2.79 -21.23 -27.47
N VAL A 467 -2.90 -21.39 -26.15
CA VAL A 467 -2.10 -20.64 -25.17
C VAL A 467 -0.62 -21.00 -25.28
N ILE A 468 -0.30 -22.30 -25.40
CA ILE A 468 1.10 -22.76 -25.57
C ILE A 468 1.65 -22.30 -26.92
N ALA A 469 0.88 -22.37 -28.01
CA ALA A 469 1.30 -21.89 -29.32
C ALA A 469 1.62 -20.40 -29.28
N TYR A 470 0.71 -19.58 -28.73
CA TYR A 470 0.91 -18.16 -28.59
C TYR A 470 2.18 -17.80 -27.80
N THR A 471 2.38 -18.43 -26.64
CA THR A 471 3.58 -18.18 -25.85
C THR A 471 4.86 -18.62 -26.57
N ARG A 472 4.81 -19.67 -27.39
CA ARG A 472 5.95 -20.16 -28.18
C ARG A 472 6.36 -19.20 -29.30
N GLU A 473 5.43 -18.47 -29.86
CA GLU A 473 5.70 -17.43 -30.87
C GLU A 473 6.40 -16.20 -30.28
N HIS A 474 6.15 -15.91 -28.98
CA HIS A 474 6.60 -14.67 -28.35
C HIS A 474 7.75 -14.86 -27.36
N LEU A 475 8.06 -16.12 -26.98
CA LEU A 475 9.07 -16.45 -25.95
C LEU A 475 10.03 -17.53 -26.42
N ALA A 476 11.23 -17.52 -25.85
CA ALA A 476 12.16 -18.62 -26.03
C ALA A 476 11.56 -19.95 -25.52
N ASN A 477 11.89 -21.06 -26.17
CA ASN A 477 11.26 -22.37 -25.91
C ASN A 477 11.32 -22.82 -24.45
N PHE A 478 12.39 -22.48 -23.72
CA PHE A 478 12.54 -22.84 -22.30
C PHE A 478 11.60 -22.02 -21.38
N LYS A 479 11.11 -20.86 -21.84
CA LYS A 479 10.14 -20.00 -21.14
C LYS A 479 8.69 -20.38 -21.42
N THR A 480 8.44 -21.11 -22.51
CA THR A 480 7.09 -21.55 -22.90
C THR A 480 6.52 -22.52 -21.87
N PRO A 481 5.35 -22.25 -21.27
CA PRO A 481 4.68 -23.20 -20.36
C PRO A 481 4.46 -24.55 -21.02
N ARG A 482 4.63 -25.62 -20.27
CA ARG A 482 4.40 -27.00 -20.76
C ARG A 482 2.99 -27.50 -20.48
N SER A 483 2.28 -26.82 -19.61
CA SER A 483 0.87 -27.10 -19.33
C SER A 483 0.09 -25.82 -19.01
N VAL A 484 -1.21 -25.85 -19.32
CA VAL A 484 -2.13 -24.75 -19.01
C VAL A 484 -3.33 -25.32 -18.25
N ARG A 485 -3.70 -24.65 -17.17
CA ARG A 485 -4.90 -24.95 -16.42
C ARG A 485 -5.84 -23.73 -16.45
N PHE A 486 -7.05 -23.93 -16.95
CA PHE A 486 -8.08 -22.90 -16.91
C PHE A 486 -8.74 -22.90 -15.53
N VAL A 487 -8.93 -21.71 -14.98
CA VAL A 487 -9.57 -21.45 -13.69
C VAL A 487 -10.56 -20.30 -13.81
N ASP A 488 -11.61 -20.32 -13.00
CA ASP A 488 -12.61 -19.24 -13.00
C ASP A 488 -12.04 -17.96 -12.39
N VAL A 489 -11.13 -18.08 -11.40
CA VAL A 489 -10.47 -16.97 -10.71
C VAL A 489 -9.12 -17.41 -10.19
N LEU A 490 -8.12 -16.52 -10.25
CA LEU A 490 -6.83 -16.75 -9.62
C LEU A 490 -6.91 -16.52 -8.11
N PRO A 491 -6.36 -17.42 -7.27
CA PRO A 491 -6.31 -17.21 -5.84
C PRO A 491 -5.46 -15.97 -5.51
N ARG A 492 -5.96 -15.13 -4.61
CA ARG A 492 -5.29 -13.89 -4.19
C ARG A 492 -5.15 -13.84 -2.68
N ASN A 493 -4.02 -13.31 -2.23
CA ASN A 493 -3.80 -13.04 -0.82
C ASN A 493 -4.63 -11.83 -0.34
N ALA A 494 -4.57 -11.55 0.97
CA ALA A 494 -5.29 -10.43 1.57
C ALA A 494 -4.92 -9.04 0.99
N ALA A 495 -3.74 -8.90 0.39
CA ALA A 495 -3.30 -7.69 -0.31
C ALA A 495 -3.77 -7.62 -1.77
N GLY A 496 -4.56 -8.60 -2.24
CA GLY A 496 -5.07 -8.66 -3.62
C GLY A 496 -4.07 -9.22 -4.65
N LYS A 497 -2.87 -9.62 -4.23
CA LYS A 497 -1.84 -10.20 -5.11
C LYS A 497 -2.11 -11.69 -5.31
N VAL A 498 -1.81 -12.21 -6.51
CA VAL A 498 -1.92 -13.65 -6.82
C VAL A 498 -1.10 -14.46 -5.82
N SER A 499 -1.71 -15.50 -5.26
CA SER A 499 -1.09 -16.40 -4.31
C SER A 499 -0.48 -17.62 -5.03
N LYS A 500 0.79 -17.52 -5.44
CA LYS A 500 1.51 -18.63 -6.07
C LYS A 500 1.61 -19.89 -5.19
N PRO A 501 1.74 -19.81 -3.85
CA PRO A 501 1.64 -20.98 -3.00
C PRO A 501 0.31 -21.76 -3.18
N GLN A 502 -0.82 -21.06 -3.20
CA GLN A 502 -2.13 -21.70 -3.43
C GLN A 502 -2.26 -22.28 -4.84
N LEU A 503 -1.63 -21.65 -5.86
CA LEU A 503 -1.57 -22.24 -7.20
C LEU A 503 -0.76 -23.54 -7.23
N ARG A 504 0.32 -23.66 -6.45
CA ARG A 504 1.10 -24.90 -6.31
C ARG A 504 0.28 -26.03 -5.66
N GLU A 505 -0.63 -25.70 -4.73
CA GLU A 505 -1.55 -26.67 -4.12
C GLU A 505 -2.66 -27.15 -5.09
N LEU A 506 -3.02 -26.33 -6.05
CA LEU A 506 -3.96 -26.71 -7.10
C LEU A 506 -3.33 -27.65 -8.14
N GLY A 507 -2.04 -27.78 -8.16
CA GLY A 507 -1.29 -28.74 -8.87
C GLY A 507 -0.88 -28.96 -10.01
#